data_d38b202d8eab27879272ab1b64d01aac
#
_entry.id   d38b202d8eab27879272ab1b64d01aac
#
_cell.length_a   1.000
_cell.length_b   1.000
_cell.length_c   1.000
_cell.angle_alpha   90.00
_cell.angle_beta   90.00
_cell.angle_gamma   90.00
#
_symmetry.space_group_name_H-M   'P 1'
#
loop_
_entity.id
_entity.type
_entity.pdbx_description
1 polymer ?
#
loop_
_entity_poly.entity_id
_entity_poly.type
_entity_poly.pdbx_seq_one_letter_code
_entity_poly.pdbx_strand_id
1 'polypeptide(L)'
;MKSATLRKLCCTTSAAAFILGPVFEGCDGHGEKAASAENTEQPKKTENPKMAENSPPAESNKGEKFLAENKTKEGVITTASGLQYKVLTEGSGKSPTATDTVVCHYRGTLLDGTEFDSSYKRGEPAEFPLNRVIPGWTEGVQLMKEGAKYQFFIPSNLAYGPRGAGGVIGPDATLIFEVELIKIK
;
A
#
# COMPACT_ATOMS: atom_id res chain seq x y z
N MET A 1 -54.01 -0.34 -16.25
CA MET A 1 -54.08 0.18 -17.64
C MET A 1 -52.70 0.65 -18.05
N LYS A 2 -52.10 -0.10 -18.97
CA LYS A 2 -51.26 0.32 -20.13
C LYS A 2 -50.06 1.23 -19.78
N SER A 3 -48.82 1.00 -20.19
CA SER A 3 -48.30 0.36 -21.39
C SER A 3 -46.81 0.15 -21.25
N ALA A 4 -46.33 -0.96 -21.70
CA ALA A 4 -44.95 -1.30 -22.00
C ALA A 4 -44.42 -0.48 -23.18
N THR A 5 -43.15 -0.13 -23.20
CA THR A 5 -42.45 0.13 -24.46
C THR A 5 -41.05 -0.45 -24.38
N LEU A 6 -40.95 -1.58 -25.03
CA LEU A 6 -39.78 -2.31 -25.46
C LEU A 6 -39.18 -1.60 -26.67
N ARG A 7 -37.92 -1.26 -26.69
CA ARG A 7 -37.18 -1.03 -27.96
C ARG A 7 -35.87 -1.80 -27.97
N LYS A 8 -35.89 -2.74 -28.90
CA LYS A 8 -34.83 -3.58 -29.39
C LYS A 8 -33.85 -2.82 -30.31
N LEU A 9 -32.65 -3.41 -30.36
CA LEU A 9 -31.82 -3.59 -31.56
C LEU A 9 -30.94 -2.39 -32.00
N CYS A 10 -29.60 -2.52 -31.94
CA CYS A 10 -28.88 -2.78 -33.21
C CYS A 10 -27.48 -3.30 -32.94
N CYS A 11 -27.24 -4.44 -33.50
CA CYS A 11 -25.97 -5.12 -33.70
C CYS A 11 -25.30 -4.50 -34.94
N THR A 12 -24.02 -4.14 -34.87
CA THR A 12 -23.19 -4.06 -36.07
C THR A 12 -21.78 -4.58 -35.77
N THR A 13 -21.57 -5.75 -36.26
CA THR A 13 -20.29 -6.36 -36.62
C THR A 13 -19.57 -5.51 -37.67
N SER A 14 -18.29 -5.25 -37.53
CA SER A 14 -17.41 -5.04 -38.68
C SER A 14 -16.02 -5.59 -38.40
N ALA A 15 -15.59 -6.36 -39.38
CA ALA A 15 -14.42 -7.22 -39.44
C ALA A 15 -13.18 -6.49 -39.99
N ALA A 16 -12.03 -7.03 -39.60
CA ALA A 16 -10.81 -7.24 -40.37
C ALA A 16 -10.10 -6.06 -41.05
N ALA A 17 -8.81 -5.92 -40.72
CA ALA A 17 -7.77 -5.80 -41.74
C ALA A 17 -6.39 -6.21 -41.19
N PHE A 18 -5.86 -7.25 -41.75
CA PHE A 18 -4.47 -7.69 -41.79
C PHE A 18 -3.58 -6.63 -42.46
N ILE A 19 -2.42 -6.33 -41.87
CA ILE A 19 -1.27 -5.88 -42.67
C ILE A 19 -0.02 -6.57 -42.13
N LEU A 20 0.56 -7.39 -43.01
CA LEU A 20 1.87 -8.05 -42.95
C LEU A 20 2.99 -7.08 -43.33
N GLY A 21 4.16 -7.25 -42.69
CA GLY A 21 5.50 -7.17 -43.29
C GLY A 21 6.33 -5.92 -42.95
N PRO A 22 7.67 -5.94 -43.14
CA PRO A 22 8.50 -7.08 -43.52
C PRO A 22 9.73 -7.37 -42.57
N VAL A 23 10.25 -8.55 -42.77
CA VAL A 23 11.55 -9.10 -42.37
C VAL A 23 12.70 -8.24 -42.91
N PHE A 24 13.73 -8.01 -42.11
CA PHE A 24 15.04 -7.60 -42.57
C PHE A 24 16.09 -8.59 -42.08
N GLU A 25 16.56 -9.37 -43.03
CA GLU A 25 17.71 -10.29 -42.97
C GLU A 25 19.02 -9.58 -43.37
N GLY A 26 20.13 -10.08 -42.73
CA GLY A 26 21.46 -9.98 -43.28
C GLY A 26 22.31 -8.84 -42.69
N CYS A 27 23.56 -9.03 -42.31
CA CYS A 27 24.63 -9.76 -42.91
C CYS A 27 25.78 -10.00 -41.89
N ASP A 28 26.40 -11.12 -42.07
CA ASP A 28 27.68 -11.61 -41.68
C ASP A 28 28.86 -10.61 -41.60
N GLY A 29 29.80 -10.94 -40.70
CA GLY A 29 31.12 -10.32 -40.69
C GLY A 29 32.07 -10.92 -39.65
N HIS A 30 32.66 -12.05 -39.99
CA HIS A 30 33.91 -12.69 -39.60
C HIS A 30 34.95 -11.82 -38.89
N GLY A 31 35.65 -12.42 -37.90
CA GLY A 31 36.90 -11.92 -37.36
C GLY A 31 37.45 -12.80 -36.23
N GLU A 32 38.03 -13.93 -36.61
CA GLU A 32 38.80 -14.89 -35.83
C GLU A 32 40.16 -14.32 -35.36
N LYS A 33 40.58 -14.61 -34.12
CA LYS A 33 41.87 -15.19 -33.68
C LYS A 33 42.09 -14.98 -32.20
N ALA A 34 41.99 -16.00 -31.38
CA ALA A 34 43.00 -16.87 -30.81
C ALA A 34 44.22 -16.23 -30.13
N ALA A 35 44.33 -16.46 -28.83
CA ALA A 35 45.48 -17.05 -28.10
C ALA A 35 45.30 -16.78 -26.59
N SER A 36 44.95 -17.79 -25.79
CA SER A 36 45.86 -18.54 -24.94
C SER A 36 46.65 -17.75 -23.89
N ALA A 37 46.26 -17.87 -22.62
CA ALA A 37 47.18 -18.20 -21.53
C ALA A 37 46.37 -18.49 -20.24
N GLU A 38 46.54 -19.71 -19.85
CA GLU A 38 46.31 -20.35 -18.56
C GLU A 38 47.01 -19.55 -17.43
N ASN A 39 46.32 -19.27 -16.35
CA ASN A 39 46.94 -19.30 -15.03
C ASN A 39 45.94 -19.64 -13.94
N THR A 40 46.12 -20.83 -13.43
CA THR A 40 45.60 -21.43 -12.22
C THR A 40 46.01 -20.59 -11.02
N GLU A 41 45.08 -20.13 -10.21
CA GLU A 41 45.22 -20.11 -8.74
C GLU A 41 43.88 -19.82 -8.05
N GLN A 42 43.37 -20.79 -7.36
CA GLN A 42 42.43 -20.72 -6.24
C GLN A 42 43.22 -21.08 -4.98
N PRO A 43 42.79 -20.80 -3.77
CA PRO A 43 41.70 -20.00 -3.25
C PRO A 43 42.15 -19.02 -2.13
N LYS A 44 41.48 -17.91 -1.97
CA LYS A 44 41.45 -17.23 -0.66
C LYS A 44 40.05 -16.89 -0.31
N LYS A 45 39.53 -17.69 0.58
CA LYS A 45 38.43 -17.47 1.48
C LYS A 45 38.58 -16.08 2.12
N THR A 46 37.86 -15.10 1.59
CA THR A 46 37.71 -13.81 2.26
C THR A 46 36.33 -13.77 2.81
N GLU A 47 36.29 -13.76 4.12
CA GLU A 47 35.16 -13.56 4.97
C GLU A 47 34.33 -12.36 4.46
N ASN A 48 33.07 -12.61 4.28
CA ASN A 48 32.05 -11.61 4.03
C ASN A 48 32.10 -10.57 5.17
N PRO A 49 32.44 -9.32 4.93
CA PRO A 49 32.26 -8.33 5.96
C PRO A 49 30.76 -8.20 6.20
N LYS A 50 30.33 -8.65 7.36
CA LYS A 50 29.11 -8.33 8.05
C LYS A 50 28.68 -6.92 7.63
N MET A 51 27.74 -6.83 6.71
CA MET A 51 27.12 -5.55 6.37
C MET A 51 26.53 -5.02 7.67
N ALA A 52 27.14 -3.95 8.11
CA ALA A 52 26.77 -3.23 9.30
C ALA A 52 25.28 -2.96 9.25
N GLU A 53 24.61 -3.55 10.19
CA GLU A 53 23.35 -3.19 10.75
C GLU A 53 23.43 -1.72 11.19
N ASN A 54 23.13 -0.83 10.24
CA ASN A 54 23.04 0.60 10.49
C ASN A 54 21.59 1.02 10.25
N SER A 55 20.70 0.45 11.07
CA SER A 55 19.37 1.00 11.32
C SER A 55 19.42 1.68 12.68
N PRO A 56 18.94 2.90 12.84
CA PRO A 56 18.80 3.47 14.18
C PRO A 56 17.73 2.67 14.92
N PRO A 57 18.08 1.94 15.98
CA PRO A 57 17.15 1.01 16.64
C PRO A 57 16.11 1.68 17.54
N ALA A 58 15.96 2.99 17.44
CA ALA A 58 15.15 3.73 18.41
C ALA A 58 13.67 3.82 18.05
N GLU A 59 13.30 3.88 16.77
CA GLU A 59 11.90 4.06 16.36
C GLU A 59 11.17 2.73 16.18
N SER A 60 11.81 1.72 15.56
CA SER A 60 11.22 0.38 15.43
C SER A 60 10.92 -0.24 16.80
N ASN A 61 11.86 -0.15 17.76
CA ASN A 61 11.65 -0.62 19.12
C ASN A 61 10.54 0.11 19.88
N LYS A 62 10.35 1.41 19.63
CA LYS A 62 9.24 2.16 20.22
C LYS A 62 7.89 1.73 19.64
N GLY A 63 7.83 1.55 18.32
CA GLY A 63 6.64 1.11 17.63
C GLY A 63 6.18 -0.28 18.07
N GLU A 64 7.10 -1.24 18.14
CA GLU A 64 6.80 -2.60 18.56
C GLU A 64 6.35 -2.67 20.02
N LYS A 65 7.03 -1.97 20.92
CA LYS A 65 6.61 -1.85 22.33
C LYS A 65 5.22 -1.25 22.45
N PHE A 66 4.98 -0.14 21.75
CA PHE A 66 3.68 0.50 21.75
C PHE A 66 2.57 -0.46 21.28
N LEU A 67 2.78 -1.19 20.17
CA LEU A 67 1.82 -2.15 19.64
C LEU A 67 1.62 -3.34 20.59
N ALA A 68 2.70 -3.81 21.24
CA ALA A 68 2.62 -4.87 22.24
C ALA A 68 1.80 -4.49 23.48
N GLU A 69 1.91 -3.26 23.93
CA GLU A 69 1.10 -2.70 25.02
C GLU A 69 -0.32 -2.39 24.55
N ASN A 70 -0.46 -1.83 23.35
CA ASN A 70 -1.75 -1.38 22.84
C ASN A 70 -2.72 -2.52 22.59
N LYS A 71 -2.25 -3.71 22.17
CA LYS A 71 -3.09 -4.90 21.97
C LYS A 71 -3.79 -5.38 23.25
N THR A 72 -3.29 -4.99 24.42
CA THR A 72 -3.88 -5.36 25.72
C THR A 72 -4.93 -4.36 26.19
N LYS A 73 -5.06 -3.21 25.48
CA LYS A 73 -6.04 -2.19 25.83
C LYS A 73 -7.44 -2.59 25.45
N GLU A 74 -8.40 -2.18 26.24
CA GLU A 74 -9.81 -2.47 26.01
C GLU A 74 -10.29 -1.89 24.66
N GLY A 75 -10.98 -2.72 23.89
CA GLY A 75 -11.55 -2.36 22.59
C GLY A 75 -10.56 -2.32 21.43
N VAL A 76 -9.29 -2.71 21.64
CA VAL A 76 -8.31 -2.86 20.57
C VAL A 76 -8.35 -4.28 20.02
N ILE A 77 -8.50 -4.38 18.71
CA ILE A 77 -8.51 -5.65 17.97
C ILE A 77 -7.26 -5.68 17.10
N THR A 78 -6.59 -6.85 17.06
CA THR A 78 -5.40 -7.08 16.23
C THR A 78 -5.73 -8.08 15.13
N THR A 79 -5.42 -7.75 13.90
CA THR A 79 -5.58 -8.63 12.75
C THR A 79 -4.36 -9.55 12.56
N ALA A 80 -4.48 -10.54 11.67
CA ALA A 80 -3.39 -11.49 11.38
C ALA A 80 -2.15 -10.82 10.78
N SER A 81 -2.30 -9.67 10.10
CA SER A 81 -1.19 -8.88 9.53
C SER A 81 -0.43 -8.05 10.57
N GLY A 82 -0.97 -7.96 11.80
CA GLY A 82 -0.43 -7.11 12.87
C GLY A 82 -1.03 -5.69 12.89
N LEU A 83 -1.97 -5.37 11.98
CA LEU A 83 -2.74 -4.14 12.07
C LEU A 83 -3.59 -4.17 13.35
N GLN A 84 -3.59 -3.06 14.08
CA GLN A 84 -4.48 -2.90 15.22
C GLN A 84 -5.48 -1.81 14.96
N TYR A 85 -6.70 -1.99 15.46
CA TYR A 85 -7.72 -0.97 15.36
C TYR A 85 -8.64 -0.95 16.57
N LYS A 86 -9.22 0.21 16.79
CA LYS A 86 -10.27 0.44 17.80
C LYS A 86 -11.46 1.10 17.14
N VAL A 87 -12.64 0.56 17.40
CA VAL A 87 -13.90 1.15 16.94
C VAL A 87 -14.25 2.32 17.87
N LEU A 88 -14.37 3.51 17.31
CA LEU A 88 -14.80 4.71 18.02
C LEU A 88 -16.29 4.94 17.82
N THR A 89 -16.77 4.71 16.60
CA THR A 89 -18.19 4.81 16.23
C THR A 89 -18.50 3.71 15.21
N GLU A 90 -19.56 2.98 15.45
CA GLU A 90 -20.06 1.98 14.50
C GLU A 90 -20.77 2.65 13.32
N GLY A 91 -20.55 2.11 12.14
CA GLY A 91 -21.30 2.50 10.94
C GLY A 91 -22.44 1.52 10.64
N SER A 92 -23.41 1.97 9.88
CA SER A 92 -24.56 1.17 9.49
C SER A 92 -24.65 0.85 7.99
N GLY A 93 -23.78 1.46 7.18
CA GLY A 93 -23.78 1.28 5.73
C GLY A 93 -23.03 0.02 5.27
N LYS A 94 -22.65 0.03 4.00
CA LYS A 94 -21.85 -1.05 3.38
C LYS A 94 -20.39 -0.95 3.78
N SER A 95 -19.65 -2.05 3.67
CA SER A 95 -18.20 -2.08 3.77
C SER A 95 -17.60 -1.99 2.37
N PRO A 96 -16.49 -1.25 2.17
CA PRO A 96 -15.83 -1.16 0.88
C PRO A 96 -15.03 -2.41 0.56
N THR A 97 -14.79 -2.62 -0.72
CA THR A 97 -13.84 -3.62 -1.24
C THR A 97 -12.49 -2.97 -1.52
N ALA A 98 -11.45 -3.79 -1.73
CA ALA A 98 -10.09 -3.30 -2.00
C ALA A 98 -9.95 -2.42 -3.26
N THR A 99 -10.91 -2.47 -4.17
CA THR A 99 -10.90 -1.71 -5.44
C THR A 99 -11.76 -0.46 -5.41
N ASP A 100 -12.53 -0.27 -4.35
CA ASP A 100 -13.45 0.85 -4.25
C ASP A 100 -12.72 2.16 -3.94
N THR A 101 -13.33 3.26 -4.32
CA THR A 101 -12.91 4.60 -3.93
C THR A 101 -13.74 5.02 -2.72
N VAL A 102 -13.08 5.43 -1.66
CA VAL A 102 -13.72 5.89 -0.44
C VAL A 102 -13.57 7.38 -0.24
N VAL A 103 -14.58 7.99 0.35
CA VAL A 103 -14.56 9.38 0.81
C VAL A 103 -14.51 9.35 2.32
N CYS A 104 -13.46 9.91 2.90
CA CYS A 104 -13.26 9.88 4.34
C CYS A 104 -12.67 11.18 4.89
N HIS A 105 -12.95 11.45 6.16
CA HIS A 105 -12.14 12.31 6.97
C HIS A 105 -11.09 11.47 7.70
N TYR A 106 -9.90 12.03 7.83
CA TYR A 106 -8.82 11.36 8.54
C TYR A 106 -7.86 12.34 9.20
N ARG A 107 -7.16 11.83 10.19
CA ARG A 107 -6.06 12.48 10.87
C ARG A 107 -4.96 11.47 11.14
N GLY A 108 -3.76 11.73 10.66
CA GLY A 108 -2.58 10.90 10.85
C GLY A 108 -1.62 11.53 11.84
N THR A 109 -1.19 10.78 12.85
CA THR A 109 -0.25 11.20 13.88
C THR A 109 0.83 10.15 14.08
N LEU A 110 2.00 10.58 14.51
CA LEU A 110 3.07 9.73 15.02
C LEU A 110 2.80 9.36 16.48
N LEU A 111 3.64 8.46 17.04
CA LEU A 111 3.52 8.03 18.43
C LEU A 111 3.78 9.16 19.44
N ASP A 112 4.54 10.17 19.05
CA ASP A 112 4.79 11.37 19.85
C ASP A 112 3.66 12.40 19.81
N GLY A 113 2.60 12.11 19.01
CA GLY A 113 1.46 13.00 18.82
C GLY A 113 1.64 14.01 17.69
N THR A 114 2.78 14.04 17.01
CA THR A 114 3.01 14.91 15.86
C THR A 114 2.05 14.55 14.73
N GLU A 115 1.22 15.49 14.32
CA GLU A 115 0.30 15.34 13.19
C GLU A 115 1.04 15.60 11.89
N PHE A 116 1.08 14.60 11.02
CA PHE A 116 1.75 14.72 9.72
C PHE A 116 0.79 14.97 8.57
N ASP A 117 -0.48 14.59 8.70
CA ASP A 117 -1.51 14.85 7.70
C ASP A 117 -2.92 14.83 8.31
N SER A 118 -3.83 15.68 7.78
CA SER A 118 -5.20 15.76 8.26
C SER A 118 -6.12 16.38 7.22
N SER A 119 -7.21 15.69 6.89
CA SER A 119 -8.28 16.24 6.07
C SER A 119 -9.12 17.28 6.81
N TYR A 120 -9.18 17.20 8.14
CA TYR A 120 -9.86 18.19 8.95
C TYR A 120 -9.20 19.57 8.86
N LYS A 121 -7.86 19.62 8.79
CA LYS A 121 -7.13 20.89 8.57
C LYS A 121 -7.38 21.50 7.20
N ARG A 122 -7.62 20.68 6.20
CA ARG A 122 -7.98 21.14 4.85
C ARG A 122 -9.43 21.60 4.74
N GLY A 123 -10.29 21.23 5.71
CA GLY A 123 -11.70 21.58 5.74
C GLY A 123 -12.58 20.76 4.81
N GLU A 124 -12.03 19.74 4.15
CA GLU A 124 -12.76 18.90 3.19
C GLU A 124 -12.37 17.43 3.31
N PRO A 125 -13.33 16.50 3.08
CA PRO A 125 -13.03 15.08 3.02
C PRO A 125 -12.12 14.76 1.84
N ALA A 126 -11.32 13.73 1.99
CA ALA A 126 -10.44 13.27 0.93
C ALA A 126 -10.98 12.00 0.28
N GLU A 127 -10.68 11.82 -1.01
CA GLU A 127 -11.04 10.65 -1.79
C GLU A 127 -9.82 9.79 -2.07
N PHE A 128 -9.92 8.50 -1.76
CA PHE A 128 -8.84 7.55 -1.98
C PHE A 128 -9.35 6.26 -2.64
N PRO A 129 -8.75 5.84 -3.77
CA PRO A 129 -8.90 4.46 -4.22
C PRO A 129 -8.11 3.54 -3.27
N LEU A 130 -8.77 2.55 -2.66
CA LEU A 130 -8.18 1.68 -1.64
C LEU A 130 -7.01 0.83 -2.14
N ASN A 131 -6.89 0.64 -3.45
CA ASN A 131 -5.76 -0.05 -4.07
C ASN A 131 -4.51 0.83 -4.27
N ARG A 132 -4.56 2.11 -3.87
CA ARG A 132 -3.46 3.08 -4.02
C ARG A 132 -3.02 3.73 -2.72
N VAL A 133 -3.47 3.23 -1.61
CA VAL A 133 -3.08 3.66 -0.27
C VAL A 133 -2.13 2.65 0.38
N ILE A 134 -1.60 2.96 1.55
CA ILE A 134 -0.76 2.02 2.30
C ILE A 134 -1.53 0.74 2.66
N PRO A 135 -0.85 -0.42 2.73
CA PRO A 135 -1.50 -1.71 3.01
C PRO A 135 -2.39 -1.71 4.25
N GLY A 136 -1.95 -1.05 5.31
CA GLY A 136 -2.74 -0.91 6.54
C GLY A 136 -4.09 -0.19 6.34
N TRP A 137 -4.16 0.78 5.42
CA TRP A 137 -5.42 1.42 5.05
C TRP A 137 -6.29 0.51 4.17
N THR A 138 -5.68 -0.13 3.17
CA THR A 138 -6.40 -1.07 2.31
C THR A 138 -7.08 -2.16 3.14
N GLU A 139 -6.40 -2.71 4.13
CA GLU A 139 -6.95 -3.72 5.03
C GLU A 139 -7.97 -3.11 6.01
N GLY A 140 -7.57 -2.05 6.71
CA GLY A 140 -8.36 -1.48 7.81
C GLY A 140 -9.69 -0.88 7.37
N VAL A 141 -9.71 -0.15 6.25
CA VAL A 141 -10.93 0.52 5.78
C VAL A 141 -11.96 -0.49 5.27
N GLN A 142 -11.55 -1.65 4.76
CA GLN A 142 -12.48 -2.73 4.40
C GLN A 142 -13.23 -3.32 5.61
N LEU A 143 -12.69 -3.17 6.83
CA LEU A 143 -13.36 -3.59 8.07
C LEU A 143 -14.40 -2.56 8.54
N MET A 144 -14.37 -1.35 7.99
CA MET A 144 -15.31 -0.28 8.34
C MET A 144 -16.61 -0.40 7.55
N LYS A 145 -17.65 0.24 8.06
CA LYS A 145 -18.89 0.51 7.33
C LYS A 145 -19.04 2.00 7.10
N GLU A 146 -19.81 2.38 6.09
CA GLU A 146 -20.16 3.79 5.90
C GLU A 146 -20.78 4.38 7.18
N GLY A 147 -20.30 5.56 7.57
CA GLY A 147 -20.64 6.24 8.81
C GLY A 147 -19.81 5.80 10.02
N ALA A 148 -18.92 4.83 9.88
CA ALA A 148 -18.04 4.39 10.95
C ALA A 148 -16.85 5.34 11.17
N LYS A 149 -16.36 5.37 12.42
CA LYS A 149 -15.12 6.04 12.78
C LYS A 149 -14.24 5.08 13.57
N TYR A 150 -13.05 4.80 13.04
CA TYR A 150 -12.08 3.87 13.63
C TYR A 150 -10.75 4.58 13.89
N GLN A 151 -10.04 4.08 14.87
CA GLN A 151 -8.65 4.43 15.10
C GLN A 151 -7.78 3.24 14.73
N PHE A 152 -6.85 3.44 13.80
CA PHE A 152 -5.89 2.44 13.35
C PHE A 152 -4.52 2.70 13.94
N PHE A 153 -3.83 1.64 14.34
CA PHE A 153 -2.43 1.64 14.75
C PHE A 153 -1.70 0.74 13.77
N ILE A 154 -0.96 1.36 12.88
CA ILE A 154 -0.40 0.71 11.70
C ILE A 154 1.10 0.49 11.92
N PRO A 155 1.57 -0.77 12.01
CA PRO A 155 2.99 -1.05 12.09
C PRO A 155 3.69 -0.61 10.80
N SER A 156 4.97 -0.32 10.88
CA SER A 156 5.76 0.25 9.77
C SER A 156 5.72 -0.61 8.50
N ASN A 157 5.70 -1.93 8.61
CA ASN A 157 5.62 -2.86 7.48
C ASN A 157 4.30 -2.77 6.68
N LEU A 158 3.23 -2.25 7.28
CA LEU A 158 1.96 -1.96 6.62
C LEU A 158 1.79 -0.47 6.27
N ALA A 159 2.83 0.34 6.48
CA ALA A 159 2.89 1.76 6.21
C ALA A 159 4.02 2.09 5.23
N TYR A 160 5.00 2.85 5.63
CA TYR A 160 6.10 3.31 4.77
C TYR A 160 7.43 2.56 4.99
N GLY A 161 7.48 1.64 5.97
CA GLY A 161 8.63 0.80 6.26
C GLY A 161 9.91 1.58 6.58
N PRO A 162 11.09 1.01 6.20
CA PRO A 162 12.39 1.60 6.53
C PRO A 162 12.71 2.89 5.76
N ARG A 163 11.91 3.27 4.78
CA ARG A 163 12.12 4.51 4.01
C ARG A 163 11.48 5.73 4.66
N GLY A 164 10.43 5.53 5.49
CA GLY A 164 9.62 6.65 5.96
C GLY A 164 8.94 7.41 4.82
N ALA A 165 8.41 8.59 5.11
CA ALA A 165 7.77 9.45 4.09
C ALA A 165 7.80 10.93 4.47
N GLY A 166 7.87 11.80 3.44
CA GLY A 166 7.62 13.23 3.54
C GLY A 166 8.52 14.02 4.48
N GLY A 167 9.65 13.45 4.93
CA GLY A 167 10.57 14.10 5.86
C GLY A 167 10.05 14.25 7.30
N VAL A 168 8.78 13.91 7.56
CA VAL A 168 8.16 13.94 8.89
C VAL A 168 8.01 12.53 9.45
N ILE A 169 7.71 11.56 8.59
CA ILE A 169 7.59 10.14 8.98
C ILE A 169 8.97 9.51 8.87
N GLY A 170 9.58 9.20 10.00
CA GLY A 170 10.89 8.54 10.07
C GLY A 170 10.87 7.10 9.58
N PRO A 171 12.06 6.48 9.45
CA PRO A 171 12.19 5.05 9.17
C PRO A 171 11.51 4.21 10.26
N ASP A 172 10.85 3.14 9.84
CA ASP A 172 10.18 2.18 10.71
C ASP A 172 9.16 2.76 11.70
N ALA A 173 8.60 3.93 11.38
CA ALA A 173 7.63 4.59 12.21
C ALA A 173 6.28 3.86 12.21
N THR A 174 5.75 3.62 13.40
CA THR A 174 4.36 3.20 13.62
C THR A 174 3.45 4.40 13.53
N LEU A 175 2.36 4.28 12.77
CA LEU A 175 1.44 5.38 12.52
C LEU A 175 0.11 5.17 13.24
N ILE A 176 -0.47 6.25 13.71
CA ILE A 176 -1.82 6.29 14.26
C ILE A 176 -2.71 7.09 13.33
N PHE A 177 -3.78 6.48 12.85
CA PHE A 177 -4.78 7.15 12.04
C PHE A 177 -6.14 7.10 12.70
N GLU A 178 -6.81 8.21 12.75
CA GLU A 178 -8.22 8.30 13.02
C GLU A 178 -8.93 8.50 11.68
N VAL A 179 -9.83 7.60 11.31
CA VAL A 179 -10.49 7.60 10.00
C VAL A 179 -11.99 7.52 10.21
N GLU A 180 -12.72 8.40 9.54
CA GLU A 180 -14.17 8.42 9.49
C GLU A 180 -14.60 8.18 8.04
N LEU A 181 -15.21 7.02 7.79
CA LEU A 181 -15.68 6.63 6.46
C LEU A 181 -17.04 7.27 6.19
N ILE A 182 -17.09 8.24 5.28
CA ILE A 182 -18.30 8.96 4.94
C ILE A 182 -19.14 8.17 3.94
N LYS A 183 -18.52 7.75 2.84
CA LYS A 183 -19.19 6.98 1.80
C LYS A 183 -18.24 6.24 0.87
N ILE A 184 -18.78 5.26 0.16
CA ILE A 184 -18.13 4.49 -0.90
C ILE A 184 -18.63 5.00 -2.27
N LYS A 185 -17.75 5.10 -3.26
CA LYS A 185 -18.08 5.50 -4.63
C LYS A 185 -18.04 4.31 -5.58
#